data_2df8898a66240173380fd1d86b9d583c
#
_entry.id   2df8898a66240173380fd1d86b9d583c
#
_cell.length_a   1.000
_cell.length_b   1.000
_cell.length_c   1.000
_cell.angle_alpha   90.00
_cell.angle_beta   90.00
_cell.angle_gamma   90.00
#
_symmetry.space_group_name_H-M   'P 1'
#
loop_
_entity.id
_entity.type
_entity.pdbx_description
1 polymer ?
#
loop_
_entity_poly.entity_id
_entity_poly.type
_entity_poly.pdbx_seq_one_letter_code
_entity_poly.pdbx_strand_id
1 'polypeptide(L)'
;MRTLTVQTPSHQYPIFIGHKLIEQADTLLQPYLGKKAAIITNETVAPLYLKQLQTALDRLGVPHFSIILPDGEEYKNWQTLNLIYDGLMQNRAERKTTLIALGGGVIGDMVGFAAATYQRGAPFIQVPTTLLSQVDSSVGGKTAINHPLGKNMIGAFYQPQAVLADLTALQTLPQRELSAGMAEVIKYGALGDAEFFAWLEENMADLMAQHQEKMAEAVYHCCKMKADIVAQDETEQGIRAWLNLGHTFGHAIEAEMGYGVWLHGEAVAAGCVLASRLSQILGKTQQADTDRIAALMEAASLPSAPPVFSFEKWIEHMSHDKKVSSGIMRFVGLEYLGKANITEITDMEILRQTLRPYL
;
A
#
# COMPACT_ATOMS: atom_id res chain seq x y z
N MET A 1 9.66 -7.53 18.93
CA MET A 1 8.38 -6.91 18.54
C MET A 1 8.46 -5.42 18.80
N ARG A 2 7.99 -4.61 17.86
CA ARG A 2 7.81 -3.15 17.97
C ARG A 2 6.32 -2.82 17.93
N THR A 3 5.93 -1.76 18.59
CA THR A 3 4.53 -1.28 18.55
C THR A 3 4.54 0.20 18.21
N LEU A 4 3.72 0.57 17.24
CA LEU A 4 3.48 1.95 16.83
C LEU A 4 2.00 2.26 17.06
N THR A 5 1.68 3.43 17.56
CA THR A 5 0.29 3.91 17.64
C THR A 5 0.05 4.90 16.51
N VAL A 6 -0.91 4.60 15.66
CA VAL A 6 -1.44 5.55 14.67
C VAL A 6 -2.52 6.37 15.34
N GLN A 7 -2.41 7.68 15.26
CA GLN A 7 -3.40 8.60 15.78
C GLN A 7 -3.91 9.49 14.66
N THR A 8 -5.20 9.41 14.37
CA THR A 8 -5.88 10.30 13.43
C THR A 8 -6.88 11.17 14.18
N PRO A 9 -7.42 12.21 13.57
CA PRO A 9 -8.50 12.99 14.19
C PRO A 9 -9.73 12.16 14.59
N SER A 10 -10.03 11.09 13.83
CA SER A 10 -11.22 10.28 14.04
C SER A 10 -10.98 9.01 14.85
N HIS A 11 -9.75 8.48 14.92
CA HIS A 11 -9.48 7.17 15.49
C HIS A 11 -8.02 6.99 15.94
N GLN A 12 -7.81 6.03 16.87
CA GLN A 12 -6.49 5.61 17.31
C GLN A 12 -6.39 4.10 17.33
N TYR A 13 -5.28 3.54 16.82
CA TYR A 13 -5.06 2.09 16.79
C TYR A 13 -3.57 1.72 16.81
N PRO A 14 -3.21 0.53 17.35
CA PRO A 14 -1.84 0.04 17.32
C PRO A 14 -1.51 -0.67 16.00
N ILE A 15 -0.23 -0.60 15.63
CA ILE A 15 0.42 -1.50 14.68
C ILE A 15 1.46 -2.32 15.43
N PHE A 16 1.29 -3.63 15.48
CA PHE A 16 2.26 -4.58 16.02
C PHE A 16 3.14 -5.07 14.87
N ILE A 17 4.46 -4.94 15.01
CA ILE A 17 5.44 -5.31 13.98
C ILE A 17 6.44 -6.28 14.58
N GLY A 18 6.58 -7.46 14.00
CA GLY A 18 7.51 -8.48 14.51
C GLY A 18 7.35 -9.83 13.83
N HIS A 19 7.95 -10.85 14.42
CA HIS A 19 7.93 -12.19 13.89
C HIS A 19 7.02 -13.10 14.71
N LYS A 20 6.33 -14.04 14.03
CA LYS A 20 5.40 -15.01 14.61
C LYS A 20 4.26 -14.36 15.41
N LEU A 21 3.78 -13.21 14.94
CA LEU A 21 2.73 -12.48 15.62
C LEU A 21 1.35 -13.10 15.39
N ILE A 22 1.12 -13.77 14.24
CA ILE A 22 -0.13 -14.50 13.98
C ILE A 22 -0.34 -15.61 15.00
N GLU A 23 0.73 -16.28 15.43
CA GLU A 23 0.67 -17.30 16.48
C GLU A 23 0.32 -16.71 17.87
N GLN A 24 0.59 -15.41 18.09
CA GLN A 24 0.34 -14.65 19.30
C GLN A 24 -0.90 -13.75 19.19
N ALA A 25 -1.72 -13.94 18.17
CA ALA A 25 -2.90 -13.10 17.92
C ALA A 25 -3.92 -13.15 19.07
N ASP A 26 -3.97 -14.26 19.83
CA ASP A 26 -4.75 -14.36 21.07
C ASP A 26 -4.37 -13.28 22.10
N THR A 27 -3.11 -13.05 22.33
CA THR A 27 -2.63 -12.05 23.29
C THR A 27 -2.72 -10.63 22.72
N LEU A 28 -2.31 -10.44 21.47
CA LEU A 28 -2.16 -9.11 20.88
C LEU A 28 -3.49 -8.51 20.43
N LEU A 29 -4.41 -9.33 19.92
CA LEU A 29 -5.68 -8.87 19.36
C LEU A 29 -6.85 -8.94 20.36
N GLN A 30 -6.71 -9.62 21.50
CA GLN A 30 -7.78 -9.78 22.48
C GLN A 30 -8.52 -8.47 22.81
N PRO A 31 -7.86 -7.31 23.04
CA PRO A 31 -8.55 -6.07 23.37
C PRO A 31 -9.40 -5.48 22.24
N TYR A 32 -9.14 -5.92 20.99
CA TYR A 32 -9.72 -5.37 19.76
C TYR A 32 -10.78 -6.30 19.14
N LEU A 33 -10.95 -7.48 19.72
CA LEU A 33 -11.91 -8.49 19.24
C LEU A 33 -13.29 -8.30 19.88
N GLY A 34 -14.32 -8.42 19.06
CA GLY A 34 -15.69 -8.58 19.54
C GLY A 34 -15.97 -10.01 20.03
N LYS A 35 -17.23 -10.27 20.36
CA LYS A 35 -17.67 -11.62 20.81
C LYS A 35 -17.64 -12.68 19.70
N LYS A 36 -17.48 -12.29 18.44
CA LYS A 36 -17.42 -13.15 17.26
C LYS A 36 -16.49 -12.55 16.24
N ALA A 37 -15.77 -13.36 15.48
CA ALA A 37 -14.88 -12.93 14.42
C ALA A 37 -15.23 -13.57 13.07
N ALA A 38 -15.01 -12.83 11.99
CA ALA A 38 -15.05 -13.31 10.61
C ALA A 38 -13.65 -13.12 10.02
N ILE A 39 -12.98 -14.21 9.63
CA ILE A 39 -11.68 -14.15 8.96
C ILE A 39 -11.92 -14.14 7.46
N ILE A 40 -11.53 -13.08 6.78
CA ILE A 40 -11.62 -12.97 5.33
C ILE A 40 -10.22 -13.06 4.75
N THR A 41 -10.01 -13.98 3.82
CA THR A 41 -8.71 -14.26 3.19
C THR A 41 -8.94 -14.71 1.74
N ASN A 42 -7.86 -15.05 1.03
CA ASN A 42 -7.93 -15.59 -0.33
C ASN A 42 -7.35 -17.02 -0.42
N GLU A 43 -7.51 -17.64 -1.57
CA GLU A 43 -7.09 -19.01 -1.85
C GLU A 43 -5.58 -19.22 -1.68
N THR A 44 -4.76 -18.21 -1.95
CA THR A 44 -3.30 -18.27 -1.84
C THR A 44 -2.83 -18.17 -0.38
N VAL A 45 -3.45 -17.30 0.41
CA VAL A 45 -3.04 -17.02 1.80
C VAL A 45 -3.64 -18.00 2.80
N ALA A 46 -4.86 -18.50 2.54
CA ALA A 46 -5.57 -19.40 3.46
C ALA A 46 -4.75 -20.65 3.83
N PRO A 47 -4.14 -21.39 2.89
CA PRO A 47 -3.35 -22.59 3.22
C PRO A 47 -2.12 -22.27 4.12
N LEU A 48 -1.62 -21.04 4.07
CA LEU A 48 -0.40 -20.65 4.76
C LEU A 48 -0.66 -20.20 6.21
N TYR A 49 -1.71 -19.41 6.44
CA TYR A 49 -1.86 -18.67 7.69
C TYR A 49 -3.23 -18.81 8.37
N LEU A 50 -4.28 -19.23 7.65
CA LEU A 50 -5.63 -19.25 8.21
C LEU A 50 -5.71 -20.13 9.46
N LYS A 51 -5.12 -21.33 9.43
CA LYS A 51 -5.15 -22.26 10.56
C LYS A 51 -4.43 -21.72 11.80
N GLN A 52 -3.34 -21.00 11.62
CA GLN A 52 -2.60 -20.38 12.74
C GLN A 52 -3.48 -19.33 13.44
N LEU A 53 -4.14 -18.45 12.65
CA LEU A 53 -5.01 -17.42 13.20
C LEU A 53 -6.27 -18.03 13.87
N GLN A 54 -6.89 -19.03 13.26
CA GLN A 54 -8.01 -19.76 13.86
C GLN A 54 -7.62 -20.37 15.21
N THR A 55 -6.46 -21.02 15.29
CA THR A 55 -5.95 -21.59 16.54
C THR A 55 -5.75 -20.56 17.65
N ALA A 56 -5.30 -19.35 17.30
CA ALA A 56 -5.20 -18.25 18.26
C ALA A 56 -6.59 -17.80 18.74
N LEU A 57 -7.58 -17.69 17.87
CA LEU A 57 -8.97 -17.37 18.25
C LEU A 57 -9.63 -18.49 19.08
N ASP A 58 -9.33 -19.74 18.79
CA ASP A 58 -9.79 -20.90 19.57
C ASP A 58 -9.28 -20.83 21.02
N ARG A 59 -8.01 -20.45 21.23
CA ARG A 59 -7.44 -20.25 22.58
C ARG A 59 -8.16 -19.17 23.39
N LEU A 60 -8.71 -18.16 22.72
CA LEU A 60 -9.54 -17.13 23.33
C LEU A 60 -10.99 -17.55 23.57
N GLY A 61 -11.41 -18.67 23.00
CA GLY A 61 -12.81 -19.09 22.98
C GLY A 61 -13.70 -18.13 22.15
N VAL A 62 -13.14 -17.39 21.18
CA VAL A 62 -13.90 -16.49 20.29
C VAL A 62 -14.50 -17.31 19.14
N PRO A 63 -15.83 -17.43 19.05
CA PRO A 63 -16.50 -18.06 17.92
C PRO A 63 -16.12 -17.33 16.63
N HIS A 64 -15.72 -18.09 15.63
CA HIS A 64 -15.30 -17.54 14.34
C HIS A 64 -15.70 -18.39 13.15
N PHE A 65 -15.66 -17.79 11.99
CA PHE A 65 -15.83 -18.44 10.69
C PHE A 65 -14.92 -17.77 9.66
N SER A 66 -14.75 -18.42 8.51
CA SER A 66 -13.87 -17.93 7.46
C SER A 66 -14.61 -17.75 6.14
N ILE A 67 -14.21 -16.73 5.38
CA ILE A 67 -14.64 -16.48 4.01
C ILE A 67 -13.37 -16.48 3.16
N ILE A 68 -13.29 -17.38 2.18
CA ILE A 68 -12.13 -17.48 1.28
C ILE A 68 -12.55 -16.94 -0.08
N LEU A 69 -11.83 -15.94 -0.55
CA LEU A 69 -12.07 -15.24 -1.81
C LEU A 69 -11.08 -15.70 -2.89
N PRO A 70 -11.38 -15.53 -4.17
CA PRO A 70 -10.38 -15.68 -5.21
C PRO A 70 -9.24 -14.68 -5.02
N ASP A 71 -8.04 -15.00 -5.54
CA ASP A 71 -6.85 -14.18 -5.43
C ASP A 71 -6.58 -13.38 -6.71
N GLY A 72 -6.23 -12.12 -6.58
CA GLY A 72 -5.84 -11.23 -7.68
C GLY A 72 -6.53 -9.87 -7.64
N GLU A 73 -5.87 -8.88 -8.24
CA GLU A 73 -6.40 -7.50 -8.34
C GLU A 73 -7.70 -7.44 -9.18
N GLU A 74 -7.90 -8.32 -10.15
CA GLU A 74 -9.12 -8.46 -10.96
C GLU A 74 -10.35 -8.81 -10.13
N TYR A 75 -10.14 -9.41 -8.97
CA TYR A 75 -11.23 -9.75 -8.02
C TYR A 75 -11.52 -8.64 -7.01
N LYS A 76 -10.81 -7.53 -7.05
CA LYS A 76 -11.10 -6.35 -6.22
C LYS A 76 -12.30 -5.56 -6.76
N ASN A 77 -13.47 -6.16 -6.76
CA ASN A 77 -14.67 -5.67 -7.44
C ASN A 77 -15.95 -5.92 -6.64
N TRP A 78 -17.10 -5.45 -7.17
CA TRP A 78 -18.41 -5.62 -6.55
C TRP A 78 -18.82 -7.09 -6.34
N GLN A 79 -18.50 -7.94 -7.30
CA GLN A 79 -18.89 -9.34 -7.27
C GLN A 79 -18.23 -10.04 -6.08
N THR A 80 -16.94 -9.85 -5.92
CA THR A 80 -16.18 -10.42 -4.80
C THR A 80 -16.55 -9.78 -3.46
N LEU A 81 -16.81 -8.45 -3.44
CA LEU A 81 -17.30 -7.77 -2.24
C LEU A 81 -18.64 -8.37 -1.76
N ASN A 82 -19.55 -8.72 -2.68
CA ASN A 82 -20.81 -9.38 -2.34
C ASN A 82 -20.59 -10.74 -1.68
N LEU A 83 -19.55 -11.51 -2.05
CA LEU A 83 -19.24 -12.76 -1.37
C LEU A 83 -18.92 -12.54 0.12
N ILE A 84 -18.29 -11.41 0.47
CA ILE A 84 -18.06 -11.06 1.87
C ILE A 84 -19.39 -10.82 2.58
N TYR A 85 -20.30 -10.04 2.00
CA TYR A 85 -21.61 -9.77 2.61
C TYR A 85 -22.45 -11.05 2.75
N ASP A 86 -22.49 -11.89 1.72
CA ASP A 86 -23.20 -13.16 1.75
C ASP A 86 -22.67 -14.05 2.86
N GLY A 87 -21.34 -14.20 2.98
CA GLY A 87 -20.71 -14.97 4.03
C GLY A 87 -21.01 -14.41 5.44
N LEU A 88 -21.01 -13.08 5.61
CA LEU A 88 -21.38 -12.44 6.87
C LEU A 88 -22.86 -12.71 7.23
N MET A 89 -23.77 -12.56 6.27
CA MET A 89 -25.20 -12.78 6.48
C MET A 89 -25.54 -14.24 6.76
N GLN A 90 -24.97 -15.19 5.99
CA GLN A 90 -25.16 -16.63 6.18
C GLN A 90 -24.71 -17.07 7.57
N ASN A 91 -23.62 -16.50 8.08
CA ASN A 91 -23.11 -16.78 9.41
C ASN A 91 -23.72 -15.90 10.50
N ARG A 92 -24.77 -15.13 10.20
CA ARG A 92 -25.47 -14.26 11.16
C ARG A 92 -24.48 -13.36 11.91
N ALA A 93 -23.56 -12.71 11.16
CA ALA A 93 -22.63 -11.74 11.74
C ALA A 93 -23.39 -10.51 12.24
N GLU A 94 -23.12 -10.11 13.45
CA GLU A 94 -23.72 -8.94 14.08
C GLU A 94 -22.86 -7.70 13.80
N ARG A 95 -23.38 -6.51 14.05
CA ARG A 95 -22.64 -5.24 13.92
C ARG A 95 -21.32 -5.21 14.70
N LYS A 96 -21.22 -5.94 15.79
CA LYS A 96 -20.01 -6.05 16.64
C LYS A 96 -19.13 -7.27 16.29
N THR A 97 -19.45 -8.02 15.25
CA THR A 97 -18.56 -9.05 14.73
C THR A 97 -17.30 -8.38 14.17
N THR A 98 -16.12 -8.78 14.63
CA THR A 98 -14.86 -8.22 14.12
C THR A 98 -14.49 -8.91 12.82
N LEU A 99 -14.33 -8.13 11.76
CA LEU A 99 -13.82 -8.62 10.49
C LEU A 99 -12.29 -8.62 10.55
N ILE A 100 -11.64 -9.72 10.20
CA ILE A 100 -10.18 -9.83 10.17
C ILE A 100 -9.74 -10.04 8.72
N ALA A 101 -9.05 -9.06 8.17
CA ALA A 101 -8.46 -9.10 6.84
C ALA A 101 -7.11 -9.80 6.91
N LEU A 102 -7.06 -11.07 6.52
CA LEU A 102 -5.82 -11.86 6.46
C LEU A 102 -5.35 -11.95 5.01
N GLY A 103 -4.42 -11.08 4.60
CA GLY A 103 -3.97 -11.07 3.20
C GLY A 103 -3.19 -9.82 2.81
N GLY A 104 -2.95 -9.66 1.51
CA GLY A 104 -2.35 -8.46 0.92
C GLY A 104 -3.31 -7.26 0.86
N GLY A 105 -2.91 -6.21 0.12
CA GLY A 105 -3.67 -4.97 -0.01
C GLY A 105 -5.08 -5.16 -0.57
N VAL A 106 -5.27 -6.08 -1.52
CA VAL A 106 -6.59 -6.39 -2.11
C VAL A 106 -7.57 -6.84 -1.02
N ILE A 107 -7.15 -7.78 -0.17
CA ILE A 107 -7.98 -8.27 0.95
C ILE A 107 -8.18 -7.16 1.98
N GLY A 108 -7.13 -6.43 2.34
CA GLY A 108 -7.23 -5.32 3.30
C GLY A 108 -8.25 -4.26 2.88
N ASP A 109 -8.20 -3.84 1.62
CA ASP A 109 -9.09 -2.82 1.07
C ASP A 109 -10.55 -3.30 0.98
N MET A 110 -10.79 -4.49 0.45
CA MET A 110 -12.14 -5.06 0.33
C MET A 110 -12.78 -5.30 1.70
N VAL A 111 -12.04 -5.88 2.65
CA VAL A 111 -12.57 -6.15 4.00
C VAL A 111 -12.80 -4.85 4.76
N GLY A 112 -11.90 -3.87 4.64
CA GLY A 112 -12.09 -2.56 5.24
C GLY A 112 -13.33 -1.83 4.67
N PHE A 113 -13.55 -1.91 3.36
CA PHE A 113 -14.75 -1.34 2.74
C PHE A 113 -16.02 -2.11 3.10
N ALA A 114 -15.96 -3.44 3.17
CA ALA A 114 -17.05 -4.26 3.69
C ALA A 114 -17.37 -3.88 5.14
N ALA A 115 -16.37 -3.71 5.99
CA ALA A 115 -16.55 -3.31 7.39
C ALA A 115 -17.20 -1.92 7.50
N ALA A 116 -16.77 -0.95 6.68
CA ALA A 116 -17.34 0.40 6.67
C ALA A 116 -18.83 0.42 6.34
N THR A 117 -19.29 -0.49 5.51
CA THR A 117 -20.66 -0.51 4.97
C THR A 117 -21.57 -1.55 5.63
N TYR A 118 -21.02 -2.68 6.10
CA TYR A 118 -21.80 -3.71 6.77
C TYR A 118 -22.44 -3.20 8.05
N GLN A 119 -23.77 -3.26 8.12
CA GLN A 119 -24.57 -2.72 9.23
C GLN A 119 -24.20 -1.26 9.64
N ARG A 120 -23.73 -0.46 8.67
CA ARG A 120 -23.29 0.95 8.84
C ARG A 120 -22.05 1.11 9.71
N GLY A 121 -21.18 0.11 9.69
CA GLY A 121 -19.91 0.10 10.39
C GLY A 121 -19.75 -1.08 11.33
N ALA A 122 -18.81 -1.98 11.01
CA ALA A 122 -18.36 -3.10 11.83
C ALA A 122 -16.87 -2.93 12.15
N PRO A 123 -16.37 -3.36 13.32
CA PRO A 123 -14.95 -3.30 13.62
C PRO A 123 -14.15 -4.22 12.68
N PHE A 124 -12.95 -3.77 12.27
CA PHE A 124 -12.08 -4.65 11.51
C PHE A 124 -10.63 -4.56 11.97
N ILE A 125 -9.87 -5.61 11.73
CA ILE A 125 -8.45 -5.76 12.03
C ILE A 125 -7.75 -6.15 10.73
N GLN A 126 -6.54 -5.63 10.51
CA GLN A 126 -5.70 -6.03 9.38
C GLN A 126 -4.57 -6.94 9.84
N VAL A 127 -4.37 -8.03 9.11
CA VAL A 127 -3.23 -8.95 9.22
C VAL A 127 -2.55 -9.00 7.84
N PRO A 128 -1.76 -7.95 7.51
CA PRO A 128 -1.15 -7.81 6.19
C PRO A 128 -0.06 -8.87 5.97
N THR A 129 -0.10 -9.56 4.82
CA THR A 129 0.82 -10.67 4.49
C THR A 129 1.81 -10.35 3.38
N THR A 130 1.71 -9.19 2.72
CA THR A 130 2.69 -8.72 1.73
C THR A 130 3.47 -7.52 2.28
N LEU A 131 4.71 -7.30 1.80
CA LEU A 131 5.49 -6.15 2.23
C LEU A 131 4.76 -4.84 1.92
N LEU A 132 4.21 -4.70 0.71
CA LEU A 132 3.43 -3.53 0.30
C LEU A 132 2.28 -3.24 1.27
N SER A 133 1.54 -4.27 1.69
CA SER A 133 0.45 -4.08 2.64
C SER A 133 0.95 -3.74 4.06
N GLN A 134 2.08 -4.28 4.47
CA GLN A 134 2.67 -3.97 5.78
C GLN A 134 3.17 -2.53 5.89
N VAL A 135 3.81 -2.01 4.82
CA VAL A 135 4.41 -0.67 4.86
C VAL A 135 3.47 0.44 4.38
N ASP A 136 2.42 0.09 3.62
CA ASP A 136 1.57 1.09 2.98
C ASP A 136 0.08 0.84 3.19
N SER A 137 -0.57 -0.08 2.49
CA SER A 137 -2.04 -0.11 2.38
C SER A 137 -2.77 -0.35 3.71
N SER A 138 -2.15 -1.01 4.71
CA SER A 138 -2.76 -1.23 6.03
C SER A 138 -2.80 0.01 6.93
N VAL A 139 -2.17 1.12 6.54
CA VAL A 139 -2.07 2.34 7.34
C VAL A 139 -2.89 3.46 6.71
N GLY A 140 -3.73 4.13 7.52
CA GLY A 140 -4.40 5.36 7.11
C GLY A 140 -5.81 5.19 6.53
N GLY A 141 -6.39 3.98 6.64
CA GLY A 141 -7.82 3.73 6.47
C GLY A 141 -8.40 3.92 5.07
N LYS A 142 -7.58 4.03 4.03
CA LYS A 142 -8.09 3.97 2.65
C LYS A 142 -8.58 2.55 2.38
N THR A 143 -9.84 2.39 2.03
CA THR A 143 -10.46 1.12 1.68
C THR A 143 -11.26 1.28 0.41
N ALA A 144 -11.16 0.35 -0.53
CA ALA A 144 -11.78 0.52 -1.84
C ALA A 144 -11.96 -0.79 -2.60
N ILE A 145 -12.79 -0.69 -3.65
CA ILE A 145 -12.86 -1.64 -4.76
C ILE A 145 -12.65 -0.92 -6.09
N ASN A 146 -12.32 -1.71 -7.10
CA ASN A 146 -12.15 -1.23 -8.47
C ASN A 146 -13.48 -1.15 -9.21
N HIS A 147 -13.53 -0.26 -10.17
CA HIS A 147 -14.60 -0.16 -11.17
C HIS A 147 -13.97 -0.32 -12.56
N PRO A 148 -14.69 -0.82 -13.57
CA PRO A 148 -14.16 -0.92 -14.94
C PRO A 148 -13.60 0.40 -15.51
N LEU A 149 -14.08 1.54 -15.00
CA LEU A 149 -13.65 2.89 -15.42
C LEU A 149 -12.56 3.50 -14.52
N GLY A 150 -12.08 2.78 -13.49
CA GLY A 150 -11.04 3.34 -12.63
C GLY A 150 -10.71 2.47 -11.41
N LYS A 151 -9.42 2.42 -11.07
CA LYS A 151 -8.89 1.68 -9.91
C LYS A 151 -9.22 2.46 -8.63
N ASN A 152 -9.66 1.76 -7.56
CA ASN A 152 -9.91 2.31 -6.22
C ASN A 152 -10.92 3.48 -6.16
N MET A 153 -11.84 3.56 -7.13
CA MET A 153 -12.76 4.70 -7.24
C MET A 153 -13.95 4.64 -6.28
N ILE A 154 -14.22 3.48 -5.72
CA ILE A 154 -15.37 3.24 -4.83
C ILE A 154 -14.83 2.74 -3.50
N GLY A 155 -15.07 3.47 -2.42
CA GLY A 155 -14.54 3.11 -1.12
C GLY A 155 -14.92 4.08 0.00
N ALA A 156 -14.22 3.92 1.12
CA ALA A 156 -14.40 4.74 2.31
C ALA A 156 -13.06 4.95 3.04
N PHE A 157 -12.95 6.06 3.75
CA PHE A 157 -11.94 6.20 4.80
C PHE A 157 -12.46 5.49 6.05
N TYR A 158 -11.89 4.34 6.40
CA TYR A 158 -12.32 3.55 7.54
C TYR A 158 -11.11 2.94 8.26
N GLN A 159 -10.86 3.36 9.48
CA GLN A 159 -9.66 2.97 10.23
C GLN A 159 -9.84 1.60 10.89
N PRO A 160 -8.79 0.73 10.89
CA PRO A 160 -8.83 -0.56 11.59
C PRO A 160 -8.74 -0.36 13.11
N GLN A 161 -9.17 -1.37 13.89
CA GLN A 161 -8.99 -1.43 15.33
C GLN A 161 -7.55 -1.77 15.73
N ALA A 162 -6.85 -2.53 14.92
CA ALA A 162 -5.45 -2.89 15.07
C ALA A 162 -4.88 -3.39 13.74
N VAL A 163 -3.55 -3.34 13.61
CA VAL A 163 -2.80 -3.97 12.51
C VAL A 163 -1.77 -4.93 13.10
N LEU A 164 -1.72 -6.15 12.60
CA LEU A 164 -0.78 -7.19 13.01
C LEU A 164 0.16 -7.52 11.85
N ALA A 165 1.27 -6.79 11.73
CA ALA A 165 2.27 -6.97 10.69
C ALA A 165 3.28 -8.05 11.11
N ASP A 166 2.96 -9.30 10.78
CA ASP A 166 3.84 -10.44 11.01
C ASP A 166 4.87 -10.56 9.88
N LEU A 167 6.11 -10.23 10.19
CA LEU A 167 7.22 -10.29 9.22
C LEU A 167 7.55 -11.72 8.78
N THR A 168 7.11 -12.74 9.53
CA THR A 168 7.26 -14.14 9.12
C THR A 168 6.46 -14.43 7.85
N ALA A 169 5.37 -13.70 7.61
CA ALA A 169 4.56 -13.84 6.40
C ALA A 169 5.35 -13.48 5.11
N LEU A 170 6.37 -12.65 5.21
CA LEU A 170 7.21 -12.28 4.07
C LEU A 170 8.07 -13.44 3.55
N GLN A 171 8.34 -14.48 4.39
CA GLN A 171 9.15 -15.63 4.00
C GLN A 171 8.47 -16.50 2.93
N THR A 172 7.16 -16.47 2.84
CA THR A 172 6.39 -17.19 1.81
C THR A 172 5.99 -16.30 0.63
N LEU A 173 6.35 -15.00 0.70
CA LEU A 173 6.02 -14.04 -0.35
C LEU A 173 6.94 -14.28 -1.56
N PRO A 174 6.40 -14.38 -2.80
CA PRO A 174 7.21 -14.44 -4.00
C PRO A 174 8.17 -13.26 -4.10
N GLN A 175 9.39 -13.50 -4.61
CA GLN A 175 10.43 -12.47 -4.70
C GLN A 175 9.97 -11.22 -5.49
N ARG A 176 9.18 -11.40 -6.54
CA ARG A 176 8.62 -10.29 -7.33
C ARG A 176 7.69 -9.40 -6.49
N GLU A 177 6.89 -10.00 -5.62
CA GLU A 177 6.00 -9.28 -4.70
C GLU A 177 6.78 -8.59 -3.56
N LEU A 178 7.86 -9.22 -3.09
CA LEU A 178 8.76 -8.59 -2.12
C LEU A 178 9.40 -7.34 -2.74
N SER A 179 9.93 -7.45 -3.96
CA SER A 179 10.48 -6.33 -4.72
C SER A 179 9.44 -5.22 -4.92
N ALA A 180 8.22 -5.58 -5.34
CA ALA A 180 7.14 -4.61 -5.50
C ALA A 180 6.84 -3.82 -4.20
N GLY A 181 6.84 -4.51 -3.06
CA GLY A 181 6.72 -3.83 -1.75
C GLY A 181 7.91 -2.94 -1.42
N MET A 182 9.13 -3.31 -1.86
CA MET A 182 10.33 -2.52 -1.63
C MET A 182 10.31 -1.18 -2.38
N ALA A 183 9.60 -1.08 -3.50
CA ALA A 183 9.38 0.20 -4.18
C ALA A 183 8.75 1.24 -3.25
N GLU A 184 7.76 0.83 -2.46
CA GLU A 184 7.12 1.71 -1.48
C GLU A 184 8.08 2.08 -0.33
N VAL A 185 8.90 1.14 0.13
CA VAL A 185 9.93 1.42 1.15
C VAL A 185 10.91 2.47 0.65
N ILE A 186 11.43 2.33 -0.57
CA ILE A 186 12.35 3.30 -1.20
C ILE A 186 11.65 4.65 -1.40
N LYS A 187 10.39 4.64 -1.81
CA LYS A 187 9.58 5.86 -1.97
C LYS A 187 9.52 6.67 -0.67
N TYR A 188 9.36 6.03 0.50
CA TYR A 188 9.36 6.75 1.78
C TYR A 188 10.68 7.48 2.04
N GLY A 189 11.81 6.86 1.78
CA GLY A 189 13.12 7.53 1.88
C GLY A 189 13.20 8.73 0.93
N ALA A 190 12.82 8.53 -0.33
CA ALA A 190 12.91 9.57 -1.35
C ALA A 190 11.98 10.77 -1.08
N LEU A 191 10.77 10.53 -0.55
CA LEU A 191 9.77 11.59 -0.36
C LEU A 191 9.89 12.35 0.95
N GLY A 192 10.51 11.77 1.99
CA GLY A 192 10.40 12.35 3.33
C GLY A 192 11.58 12.17 4.27
N ASP A 193 12.60 11.37 3.95
CA ASP A 193 13.72 11.11 4.84
C ASP A 193 15.00 10.69 4.10
N ALA A 194 15.91 11.64 3.90
CA ALA A 194 17.18 11.42 3.21
C ALA A 194 18.14 10.49 3.99
N GLU A 195 18.07 10.48 5.33
CA GLU A 195 18.90 9.60 6.18
C GLU A 195 18.41 8.16 6.04
N PHE A 196 17.10 7.96 6.03
CA PHE A 196 16.51 6.65 5.76
C PHE A 196 16.81 6.19 4.33
N PHE A 197 16.80 7.11 3.34
CA PHE A 197 17.21 6.76 1.98
C PHE A 197 18.66 6.26 1.92
N ALA A 198 19.59 6.95 2.55
CA ALA A 198 20.99 6.52 2.65
C ALA A 198 21.14 5.19 3.38
N TRP A 199 20.38 4.98 4.46
CA TRP A 199 20.36 3.70 5.17
C TRP A 199 19.85 2.56 4.27
N LEU A 200 18.86 2.81 3.40
CA LEU A 200 18.38 1.82 2.43
C LEU A 200 19.45 1.47 1.40
N GLU A 201 20.25 2.44 0.92
CA GLU A 201 21.37 2.17 0.01
C GLU A 201 22.40 1.21 0.62
N GLU A 202 22.71 1.40 1.89
CA GLU A 202 23.68 0.54 2.61
C GLU A 202 23.13 -0.85 2.93
N ASN A 203 21.81 -1.00 3.06
CA ASN A 203 21.19 -2.21 3.62
C ASN A 203 20.31 -2.98 2.62
N MET A 204 20.21 -2.55 1.36
CA MET A 204 19.27 -3.16 0.40
C MET A 204 19.50 -4.65 0.20
N ALA A 205 20.74 -5.11 0.12
CA ALA A 205 21.06 -6.53 -0.03
C ALA A 205 20.51 -7.37 1.13
N ASP A 206 20.64 -6.90 2.36
CA ASP A 206 20.13 -7.57 3.55
C ASP A 206 18.59 -7.52 3.61
N LEU A 207 17.98 -6.43 3.18
CA LEU A 207 16.52 -6.30 3.08
C LEU A 207 15.95 -7.29 2.06
N MET A 208 16.57 -7.40 0.89
CA MET A 208 16.16 -8.36 -0.14
C MET A 208 16.41 -9.81 0.28
N ALA A 209 17.39 -10.06 1.15
CA ALA A 209 17.62 -11.34 1.83
C ALA A 209 16.69 -11.53 3.06
N GLN A 210 15.79 -10.61 3.33
CA GLN A 210 14.82 -10.62 4.45
C GLN A 210 15.50 -10.73 5.83
N HIS A 211 16.64 -10.03 6.02
CA HIS A 211 17.27 -9.98 7.33
C HIS A 211 16.30 -9.41 8.38
N GLN A 212 16.03 -10.19 9.41
CA GLN A 212 14.90 -9.97 10.34
C GLN A 212 14.88 -8.59 10.99
N GLU A 213 16.02 -8.16 11.54
CA GLU A 213 16.09 -6.88 12.27
C GLU A 213 15.99 -5.68 11.32
N LYS A 214 16.64 -5.75 10.15
CA LYS A 214 16.61 -4.69 9.15
C LYS A 214 15.24 -4.56 8.51
N MET A 215 14.57 -5.68 8.24
CA MET A 215 13.19 -5.67 7.76
C MET A 215 12.23 -5.06 8.79
N ALA A 216 12.38 -5.41 10.06
CA ALA A 216 11.59 -4.82 11.14
C ALA A 216 11.84 -3.30 11.29
N GLU A 217 13.09 -2.85 11.07
CA GLU A 217 13.43 -1.42 11.05
C GLU A 217 12.74 -0.72 9.90
N ALA A 218 12.88 -1.23 8.67
CA ALA A 218 12.31 -0.64 7.47
C ALA A 218 10.78 -0.54 7.55
N VAL A 219 10.10 -1.63 7.95
CA VAL A 219 8.63 -1.64 8.10
C VAL A 219 8.18 -0.65 9.18
N TYR A 220 8.87 -0.62 10.33
CA TYR A 220 8.54 0.33 11.39
C TYR A 220 8.70 1.78 10.93
N HIS A 221 9.80 2.09 10.23
CA HIS A 221 10.08 3.45 9.74
C HIS A 221 9.02 3.92 8.73
N CYS A 222 8.67 3.07 7.75
CA CYS A 222 7.61 3.38 6.78
C CYS A 222 6.25 3.59 7.45
N CYS A 223 5.85 2.68 8.35
CA CYS A 223 4.60 2.82 9.10
C CYS A 223 4.57 4.11 9.93
N LYS A 224 5.70 4.46 10.58
CA LYS A 224 5.81 5.69 11.37
C LYS A 224 5.66 6.93 10.49
N MET A 225 6.41 7.02 9.39
CA MET A 225 6.31 8.16 8.46
C MET A 225 4.88 8.31 7.91
N LYS A 226 4.24 7.20 7.52
CA LYS A 226 2.86 7.25 7.05
C LYS A 226 1.90 7.67 8.14
N ALA A 227 2.05 7.15 9.35
CA ALA A 227 1.23 7.54 10.50
C ALA A 227 1.34 9.04 10.80
N ASP A 228 2.55 9.60 10.78
CA ASP A 228 2.81 11.02 11.01
C ASP A 228 2.14 11.92 9.95
N ILE A 229 2.13 11.48 8.69
CA ILE A 229 1.45 12.19 7.58
C ILE A 229 -0.07 12.07 7.70
N VAL A 230 -0.59 10.86 7.97
CA VAL A 230 -2.03 10.60 8.11
C VAL A 230 -2.62 11.31 9.33
N ALA A 231 -1.85 11.46 10.41
CA ALA A 231 -2.27 12.22 11.58
C ALA A 231 -2.55 13.70 11.26
N GLN A 232 -1.83 14.27 10.29
CA GLN A 232 -1.99 15.64 9.85
C GLN A 232 -3.06 15.81 8.74
N ASP A 233 -3.30 14.75 7.96
CA ASP A 233 -4.22 14.79 6.82
C ASP A 233 -4.85 13.42 6.59
N GLU A 234 -5.91 13.12 7.36
CA GLU A 234 -6.57 11.81 7.32
C GLU A 234 -7.23 11.52 5.96
N THR A 235 -7.79 12.53 5.30
CA THR A 235 -8.63 12.38 4.10
C THR A 235 -7.96 12.84 2.79
N GLU A 236 -6.64 13.07 2.81
CA GLU A 236 -5.84 13.41 1.62
C GLU A 236 -6.26 14.70 0.91
N GLN A 237 -6.39 15.76 1.68
CA GLN A 237 -6.69 17.09 1.14
C GLN A 237 -5.45 17.99 1.01
N GLY A 238 -4.29 17.55 1.51
CA GLY A 238 -3.06 18.34 1.57
C GLY A 238 -1.79 17.49 1.52
N ILE A 239 -1.06 17.45 2.64
CA ILE A 239 0.28 16.83 2.75
C ILE A 239 0.27 15.32 2.44
N ARG A 240 -0.83 14.62 2.68
CA ARG A 240 -0.93 13.19 2.38
C ARG A 240 -0.79 12.88 0.88
N ALA A 241 -1.03 13.85 0.01
CA ALA A 241 -0.77 13.71 -1.42
C ALA A 241 0.72 13.43 -1.74
N TRP A 242 1.67 13.77 -0.86
CA TRP A 242 3.10 13.45 -1.04
C TRP A 242 3.36 11.94 -1.15
N LEU A 243 2.53 11.13 -0.50
CA LEU A 243 2.61 9.66 -0.57
C LEU A 243 2.41 9.12 -1.99
N ASN A 244 1.89 9.94 -2.90
CA ASN A 244 1.72 9.60 -4.32
C ASN A 244 2.94 9.97 -5.19
N LEU A 245 4.16 10.11 -4.62
CA LEU A 245 5.38 10.26 -5.39
C LEU A 245 5.50 9.07 -6.39
N GLY A 246 5.68 9.38 -7.67
CA GLY A 246 5.76 8.39 -8.74
C GLY A 246 4.42 7.84 -9.24
N HIS A 247 3.32 7.99 -8.49
CA HIS A 247 2.04 7.34 -8.81
C HIS A 247 1.37 7.84 -10.09
N THR A 248 1.51 9.11 -10.44
CA THR A 248 0.91 9.65 -11.69
C THR A 248 1.49 8.95 -12.93
N PHE A 249 2.82 8.75 -12.95
CA PHE A 249 3.47 7.97 -14.01
C PHE A 249 3.21 6.47 -13.84
N GLY A 250 3.23 5.95 -12.61
CA GLY A 250 2.98 4.54 -12.32
C GLY A 250 1.59 4.09 -12.76
N HIS A 251 0.55 4.86 -12.46
CA HIS A 251 -0.82 4.56 -12.90
C HIS A 251 -0.96 4.60 -14.43
N ALA A 252 -0.24 5.50 -15.11
CA ALA A 252 -0.21 5.53 -16.57
C ALA A 252 0.43 4.25 -17.14
N ILE A 253 1.51 3.74 -16.52
CA ILE A 253 2.13 2.46 -16.89
C ILE A 253 1.15 1.29 -16.66
N GLU A 254 0.53 1.20 -15.48
CA GLU A 254 -0.46 0.15 -15.17
C GLU A 254 -1.63 0.15 -16.16
N ALA A 255 -2.12 1.34 -16.53
CA ALA A 255 -3.25 1.48 -17.44
C ALA A 255 -2.91 1.09 -18.88
N GLU A 256 -1.76 1.50 -19.42
CA GLU A 256 -1.36 1.16 -20.78
C GLU A 256 -0.96 -0.30 -20.94
N MET A 257 -0.24 -0.87 -19.94
CA MET A 257 0.20 -2.25 -19.98
C MET A 257 -0.92 -3.26 -19.72
N GLY A 258 -2.02 -2.80 -19.12
CA GLY A 258 -3.08 -3.67 -18.59
C GLY A 258 -2.79 -4.13 -17.17
N TYR A 259 -3.81 -4.12 -16.34
CA TYR A 259 -3.68 -4.49 -14.91
C TYR A 259 -3.16 -5.92 -14.76
N GLY A 260 -2.18 -6.10 -13.87
CA GLY A 260 -1.56 -7.39 -13.57
C GLY A 260 -0.34 -7.74 -14.43
N VAL A 261 -0.04 -7.03 -15.52
CA VAL A 261 1.19 -7.22 -16.31
C VAL A 261 2.39 -6.67 -15.54
N TRP A 262 2.31 -5.42 -15.11
CA TRP A 262 3.21 -4.83 -14.13
C TRP A 262 2.55 -4.83 -12.75
N LEU A 263 3.30 -5.23 -11.72
CA LEU A 263 2.84 -5.04 -10.35
C LEU A 263 2.84 -3.55 -10.02
N HIS A 264 1.96 -3.15 -9.10
CA HIS A 264 1.85 -1.76 -8.68
C HIS A 264 3.22 -1.17 -8.27
N GLY A 265 3.99 -1.88 -7.44
CA GLY A 265 5.31 -1.42 -7.02
C GLY A 265 6.33 -1.32 -8.15
N GLU A 266 6.27 -2.17 -9.18
CA GLU A 266 7.11 -2.07 -10.38
C GLU A 266 6.80 -0.76 -11.14
N ALA A 267 5.53 -0.45 -11.31
CA ALA A 267 5.08 0.78 -11.96
C ALA A 267 5.45 2.04 -11.15
N VAL A 268 5.28 1.98 -9.82
CA VAL A 268 5.67 3.06 -8.89
C VAL A 268 7.19 3.26 -8.89
N ALA A 269 7.99 2.21 -8.97
CA ALA A 269 9.45 2.31 -9.04
C ALA A 269 9.90 3.14 -10.25
N ALA A 270 9.50 2.74 -11.46
CA ALA A 270 9.76 3.51 -12.67
C ALA A 270 9.17 4.94 -12.58
N GLY A 271 7.99 5.06 -12.00
CA GLY A 271 7.33 6.34 -11.76
C GLY A 271 8.10 7.27 -10.82
N CYS A 272 8.74 6.75 -9.77
CA CYS A 272 9.58 7.54 -8.86
C CYS A 272 10.83 8.08 -9.58
N VAL A 273 11.45 7.28 -10.45
CA VAL A 273 12.57 7.74 -11.28
C VAL A 273 12.12 8.87 -12.22
N LEU A 274 10.95 8.72 -12.86
CA LEU A 274 10.38 9.78 -13.71
C LEU A 274 10.03 11.05 -12.91
N ALA A 275 9.48 10.91 -11.70
CA ALA A 275 9.16 12.06 -10.84
C ALA A 275 10.42 12.80 -10.38
N SER A 276 11.51 12.08 -10.09
CA SER A 276 12.81 12.66 -9.81
C SER A 276 13.39 13.38 -11.04
N ARG A 277 13.32 12.76 -12.23
CA ARG A 277 13.75 13.38 -13.49
C ARG A 277 12.94 14.64 -13.81
N LEU A 278 11.63 14.63 -13.58
CA LEU A 278 10.80 15.83 -13.71
C LEU A 278 11.29 16.94 -12.78
N SER A 279 11.59 16.61 -11.52
CA SER A 279 12.12 17.56 -10.54
C SER A 279 13.48 18.10 -10.93
N GLN A 280 14.33 17.28 -11.55
CA GLN A 280 15.63 17.71 -12.11
C GLN A 280 15.46 18.70 -13.26
N ILE A 281 14.56 18.44 -14.21
CA ILE A 281 14.29 19.36 -15.34
C ILE A 281 13.77 20.71 -14.82
N LEU A 282 13.03 20.70 -13.71
CA LEU A 282 12.55 21.89 -13.02
C LEU A 282 13.61 22.57 -12.14
N GLY A 283 14.85 22.04 -12.11
CA GLY A 283 15.96 22.63 -11.33
C GLY A 283 15.86 22.42 -9.82
N LYS A 284 15.05 21.46 -9.36
CA LYS A 284 14.84 21.16 -7.93
C LYS A 284 15.85 20.13 -7.40
N THR A 285 16.14 19.10 -8.18
CA THR A 285 17.09 18.03 -7.85
C THR A 285 18.22 17.99 -8.87
N GLN A 286 19.23 17.17 -8.61
CA GLN A 286 20.36 16.97 -9.52
C GLN A 286 20.24 15.61 -10.23
N GLN A 287 20.99 15.42 -11.33
CA GLN A 287 21.07 14.12 -12.02
C GLN A 287 21.50 13.00 -11.05
N ALA A 288 22.45 13.28 -10.18
CA ALA A 288 22.93 12.33 -9.17
C ALA A 288 21.82 11.81 -8.25
N ASP A 289 20.81 12.62 -7.91
CA ASP A 289 19.67 12.19 -7.08
C ASP A 289 18.80 11.19 -7.86
N THR A 290 18.55 11.45 -9.15
CA THR A 290 17.81 10.54 -10.02
C THR A 290 18.56 9.22 -10.21
N ASP A 291 19.89 9.28 -10.43
CA ASP A 291 20.73 8.10 -10.58
C ASP A 291 20.75 7.23 -9.31
N ARG A 292 20.79 7.85 -8.12
CA ARG A 292 20.68 7.13 -6.84
C ARG A 292 19.35 6.41 -6.69
N ILE A 293 18.23 7.09 -7.00
CA ILE A 293 16.90 6.46 -6.93
C ILE A 293 16.84 5.28 -7.90
N ALA A 294 17.29 5.46 -9.15
CA ALA A 294 17.31 4.38 -10.14
C ALA A 294 18.15 3.19 -9.68
N ALA A 295 19.37 3.44 -9.21
CA ALA A 295 20.28 2.41 -8.72
C ALA A 295 19.68 1.64 -7.52
N LEU A 296 19.01 2.34 -6.60
CA LEU A 296 18.40 1.69 -5.44
C LEU A 296 17.18 0.85 -5.83
N MET A 297 16.38 1.28 -6.83
CA MET A 297 15.29 0.48 -7.40
C MET A 297 15.84 -0.79 -8.06
N GLU A 298 16.91 -0.67 -8.85
CA GLU A 298 17.57 -1.83 -9.48
C GLU A 298 18.15 -2.80 -8.45
N ALA A 299 18.77 -2.29 -7.38
CA ALA A 299 19.27 -3.12 -6.27
C ALA A 299 18.15 -3.90 -5.57
N ALA A 300 16.91 -3.40 -5.60
CA ALA A 300 15.72 -4.10 -5.14
C ALA A 300 15.06 -4.98 -6.22
N SER A 301 15.74 -5.21 -7.36
CA SER A 301 15.23 -5.98 -8.51
C SER A 301 13.94 -5.38 -9.11
N LEU A 302 13.85 -4.06 -9.14
CA LEU A 302 12.74 -3.29 -9.71
C LEU A 302 13.16 -2.61 -11.01
N PRO A 303 12.23 -2.36 -11.95
CA PRO A 303 12.52 -1.57 -13.13
C PRO A 303 12.77 -0.11 -12.75
N SER A 304 13.85 0.47 -13.26
CA SER A 304 14.19 1.89 -13.15
C SER A 304 13.73 2.71 -14.35
N ALA A 305 13.24 2.05 -15.41
CA ALA A 305 12.76 2.65 -16.63
C ALA A 305 11.34 2.17 -16.97
N PRO A 306 10.47 3.06 -17.45
CA PRO A 306 9.14 2.67 -17.91
C PRO A 306 9.19 1.96 -19.27
N PRO A 307 8.11 1.28 -19.67
CA PRO A 307 7.91 0.85 -21.06
C PRO A 307 7.83 2.06 -22.01
N VAL A 308 8.13 1.83 -23.29
CA VAL A 308 8.05 2.87 -24.34
C VAL A 308 6.61 3.04 -24.78
N PHE A 309 6.09 4.27 -24.67
CA PHE A 309 4.78 4.67 -25.17
C PHE A 309 4.88 5.94 -26.00
N SER A 310 3.87 6.22 -26.85
CA SER A 310 3.77 7.54 -27.46
C SER A 310 3.44 8.61 -26.41
N PHE A 311 3.87 9.84 -26.68
CA PHE A 311 3.58 10.97 -25.78
C PHE A 311 2.06 11.16 -25.57
N GLU A 312 1.29 10.96 -26.62
CA GLU A 312 -0.17 11.09 -26.60
C GLU A 312 -0.80 10.09 -25.62
N LYS A 313 -0.33 8.84 -25.57
CA LYS A 313 -0.78 7.82 -24.62
C LYS A 313 -0.42 8.17 -23.18
N TRP A 314 0.79 8.70 -22.95
CA TRP A 314 1.17 9.20 -21.63
C TRP A 314 0.21 10.27 -21.14
N ILE A 315 -0.09 11.27 -22.00
CA ILE A 315 -1.00 12.38 -21.67
C ILE A 315 -2.42 11.87 -21.46
N GLU A 316 -2.91 10.96 -22.30
CA GLU A 316 -4.23 10.33 -22.15
C GLU A 316 -4.40 9.74 -20.75
N HIS A 317 -3.52 8.80 -20.36
CA HIS A 317 -3.62 8.12 -19.06
C HIS A 317 -3.43 9.06 -17.88
N MET A 318 -2.47 9.99 -17.94
CA MET A 318 -2.26 10.96 -16.86
C MET A 318 -3.41 11.96 -16.70
N SER A 319 -4.15 12.26 -17.79
CA SER A 319 -5.30 13.18 -17.77
C SER A 319 -6.53 12.56 -17.10
N HIS A 320 -6.67 11.26 -17.13
CA HIS A 320 -7.75 10.52 -16.43
C HIS A 320 -7.54 10.45 -14.92
N ASP A 321 -6.31 10.58 -14.45
CA ASP A 321 -6.02 10.71 -13.02
C ASP A 321 -6.48 12.11 -12.56
N LYS A 322 -7.43 12.20 -11.63
CA LYS A 322 -8.27 13.33 -11.14
C LYS A 322 -7.64 14.72 -10.95
N LYS A 323 -6.45 14.95 -11.45
CA LYS A 323 -5.60 16.12 -11.16
C LYS A 323 -5.54 17.15 -12.28
N VAL A 324 -6.36 17.03 -13.31
CA VAL A 324 -6.47 18.04 -14.37
C VAL A 324 -7.62 18.97 -14.04
N SER A 325 -7.33 20.13 -13.47
CA SER A 325 -8.27 21.23 -13.35
C SER A 325 -7.81 22.37 -14.26
N SER A 326 -8.62 22.72 -15.23
CA SER A 326 -8.36 23.86 -16.14
C SER A 326 -7.05 23.75 -16.97
N GLY A 327 -6.64 22.53 -17.38
CA GLY A 327 -5.42 22.35 -18.19
C GLY A 327 -4.10 22.31 -17.40
N ILE A 328 -4.16 22.33 -16.06
CA ILE A 328 -3.00 22.24 -15.18
C ILE A 328 -2.89 20.80 -14.68
N MET A 329 -1.75 20.18 -14.90
CA MET A 329 -1.42 18.86 -14.33
C MET A 329 -0.64 19.01 -13.03
N ARG A 330 -1.05 18.28 -11.99
CA ARG A 330 -0.37 18.27 -10.70
C ARG A 330 0.42 16.98 -10.52
N PHE A 331 1.70 17.12 -10.23
CA PHE A 331 2.60 16.01 -9.94
C PHE A 331 3.16 16.12 -8.53
N VAL A 332 3.36 14.97 -7.88
CA VAL A 332 4.23 14.90 -6.72
C VAL A 332 5.64 14.71 -7.25
N GLY A 333 6.49 15.68 -6.99
CA GLY A 333 7.91 15.69 -7.31
C GLY A 333 8.75 15.81 -6.04
N LEU A 334 10.04 16.12 -6.20
CA LEU A 334 10.98 16.33 -5.12
C LEU A 334 11.43 17.79 -5.07
N GLU A 335 11.44 18.37 -3.88
CA GLU A 335 12.16 19.63 -3.58
C GLU A 335 13.67 19.36 -3.55
N TYR A 336 14.06 18.26 -2.90
CA TYR A 336 15.35 17.60 -2.89
C TYR A 336 15.13 16.13 -2.46
N LEU A 337 16.13 15.27 -2.62
CA LEU A 337 16.05 13.87 -2.18
C LEU A 337 15.83 13.81 -0.67
N GLY A 338 14.70 13.25 -0.25
CA GLY A 338 14.21 13.23 1.14
C GLY A 338 13.13 14.27 1.43
N LYS A 339 12.66 15.04 0.42
CA LYS A 339 11.51 15.94 0.60
C LYS A 339 10.68 16.07 -0.67
N ALA A 340 9.46 15.60 -0.60
CA ALA A 340 8.49 15.76 -1.68
C ALA A 340 7.86 17.16 -1.69
N ASN A 341 7.39 17.55 -2.86
CA ASN A 341 6.54 18.72 -3.07
C ASN A 341 5.48 18.43 -4.13
N ILE A 342 4.45 19.29 -4.19
CA ILE A 342 3.46 19.28 -5.28
C ILE A 342 3.88 20.34 -6.29
N THR A 343 3.96 19.92 -7.55
CA THR A 343 4.37 20.79 -8.66
C THR A 343 3.26 20.84 -9.70
N GLU A 344 2.91 22.03 -10.15
CA GLU A 344 1.96 22.26 -11.23
C GLU A 344 2.70 22.44 -12.56
N ILE A 345 2.31 21.67 -13.55
CA ILE A 345 2.87 21.70 -14.90
C ILE A 345 1.81 22.25 -15.85
N THR A 346 2.14 23.39 -16.45
CA THR A 346 1.34 24.04 -17.49
C THR A 346 1.98 23.94 -18.86
N ASP A 347 3.32 23.74 -18.90
CA ASP A 347 4.07 23.59 -20.15
C ASP A 347 4.31 22.11 -20.44
N MET A 348 3.65 21.58 -21.48
CA MET A 348 3.75 20.18 -21.92
C MET A 348 5.15 19.82 -22.42
N GLU A 349 5.98 20.80 -22.80
CA GLU A 349 7.36 20.53 -23.21
C GLU A 349 8.21 19.99 -22.06
N ILE A 350 7.95 20.42 -20.81
CA ILE A 350 8.59 19.86 -19.62
C ILE A 350 8.29 18.36 -19.48
N LEU A 351 7.04 17.94 -19.68
CA LEU A 351 6.68 16.53 -19.66
C LEU A 351 7.30 15.78 -20.84
N ARG A 352 7.34 16.36 -22.03
CA ARG A 352 7.99 15.75 -23.20
C ARG A 352 9.47 15.53 -22.96
N GLN A 353 10.17 16.50 -22.36
CA GLN A 353 11.58 16.36 -21.98
C GLN A 353 11.78 15.28 -20.91
N THR A 354 10.87 15.19 -19.93
CA THR A 354 10.90 14.15 -18.89
C THR A 354 10.79 12.75 -19.50
N LEU A 355 9.88 12.57 -20.45
CA LEU A 355 9.56 11.28 -21.06
C LEU A 355 10.43 10.95 -22.28
N ARG A 356 11.19 11.92 -22.81
CA ARG A 356 11.93 11.81 -24.08
C ARG A 356 12.74 10.51 -24.28
N PRO A 357 13.43 9.94 -23.26
CA PRO A 357 14.15 8.68 -23.45
C PRO A 357 13.24 7.46 -23.65
N TYR A 358 11.94 7.61 -23.41
CA TYR A 358 10.94 6.53 -23.37
C TYR A 358 9.75 6.76 -24.31
N LEU A 359 9.94 7.62 -25.33
CA LEU A 359 8.94 7.92 -26.38
C LEU A 359 9.21 7.14 -27.65
#